data_8c1ec063f4fd3f10246271bd21b44631
#
_entry.id   8c1ec063f4fd3f10246271bd21b44631
#
_cell.length_a   1.000
_cell.length_b   1.000
_cell.length_c   1.000
_cell.angle_alpha   90.00
_cell.angle_beta   90.00
_cell.angle_gamma   90.00
#
_symmetry.space_group_name_H-M   'P 1'
#
loop_
_entity.id
_entity.type
_entity.pdbx_description
1 polymer ?
#
loop_
_entity_poly.entity_id
_entity_poly.type
_entity_poly.pdbx_seq_one_letter_code
_entity_poly.pdbx_strand_id
1 'polypeptide(L)'
;MAESETLEPQLKTLQTLLQPTEILTPDSTEYISHSQTWASQKQLKPRLVVRPTSVETLSQVIAYLYATPLDFAIYGHGFGSTSAKDVLVNTSAFNDFHFDPHSETVTIGAGQTWGDVYRKMEVEAPGYGIVGARTPSVGVAGTIVTGGISWLSTEHGCISDPANMLDAKVVKYDGSIVWASSEPELLWALRGGGGGFCVIVSVILRVFPYPQDIWAGPILVPRGQLETVADGLTGFLSRDPDPKVTMFLYVMKKKLLASLGDIDSDMLVIHAYDANGEAHGRESFGWALDIPGSIDQTKVTTFVGVSELQDKVQTAKGTMKQTFVPLVLQDLPKEIIINAIKWFEDLEGIDESIADCTYLIFEVLCCRDPAGSNTTVAWPRPPGAKHILLLGPGCPADAGPEKERLVRELAMEVPSKVLGKDAQVSYLPNGYGEYLDPKLFWGSHVAKLQALRKKYDPKDRFKGSIKLES
;
A
#
# COMPACT_ATOMS: atom_id res chain seq x y z
N MET A 1 2.48 -4.81 -35.69
CA MET A 1 1.38 -5.69 -36.17
C MET A 1 1.81 -7.15 -36.28
N ALA A 2 2.96 -7.50 -36.83
CA ALA A 2 3.39 -8.90 -36.97
C ALA A 2 3.58 -9.69 -35.65
N GLU A 3 4.08 -9.07 -34.56
CA GLU A 3 4.26 -9.74 -33.27
C GLU A 3 2.93 -10.07 -32.57
N SER A 4 1.87 -9.27 -32.80
CA SER A 4 0.58 -9.52 -32.16
C SER A 4 -0.17 -10.71 -32.76
N GLU A 5 0.00 -10.99 -34.05
CA GLU A 5 -0.64 -12.13 -34.72
C GLU A 5 -0.02 -13.47 -34.32
N THR A 6 1.25 -13.48 -33.90
CA THR A 6 1.96 -14.71 -33.49
C THR A 6 1.51 -15.24 -32.13
N LEU A 7 0.86 -14.44 -31.27
CA LEU A 7 0.43 -14.83 -29.92
C LEU A 7 -1.04 -15.27 -29.83
N GLU A 8 -1.83 -15.11 -30.89
CA GLU A 8 -3.25 -15.50 -30.91
C GLU A 8 -3.51 -16.98 -30.58
N PRO A 9 -2.73 -17.96 -31.10
CA PRO A 9 -2.91 -19.35 -30.74
C PRO A 9 -2.73 -19.61 -29.25
N GLN A 10 -1.74 -18.94 -28.62
CA GLN A 10 -1.49 -19.08 -27.18
C GLN A 10 -2.62 -18.46 -26.35
N LEU A 11 -3.16 -17.32 -26.75
CA LEU A 11 -4.31 -16.71 -26.08
C LEU A 11 -5.56 -17.60 -26.18
N LYS A 12 -5.83 -18.19 -27.36
CA LYS A 12 -6.93 -19.14 -27.55
C LYS A 12 -6.76 -20.37 -26.66
N THR A 13 -5.56 -20.93 -26.59
CA THR A 13 -5.29 -22.09 -25.72
C THR A 13 -5.48 -21.71 -24.23
N LEU A 14 -5.00 -20.54 -23.80
CA LEU A 14 -5.24 -20.06 -22.44
C LEU A 14 -6.75 -20.00 -22.13
N GLN A 15 -7.55 -19.48 -23.05
CA GLN A 15 -9.00 -19.38 -22.86
C GLN A 15 -9.67 -20.74 -22.67
N THR A 16 -9.12 -21.83 -23.20
CA THR A 16 -9.67 -23.19 -23.01
C THR A 16 -9.47 -23.73 -21.58
N LEU A 17 -8.58 -23.12 -20.80
CA LEU A 17 -8.36 -23.47 -19.39
C LEU A 17 -9.37 -22.81 -18.43
N LEU A 18 -10.19 -21.91 -18.94
CA LEU A 18 -11.04 -21.01 -18.17
C LEU A 18 -12.50 -21.14 -18.57
N GLN A 19 -13.40 -20.87 -17.64
CA GLN A 19 -14.81 -20.69 -17.98
C GLN A 19 -15.01 -19.32 -18.67
N PRO A 20 -16.02 -19.14 -19.53
CA PRO A 20 -16.28 -17.86 -20.18
C PRO A 20 -16.46 -16.69 -19.21
N THR A 21 -16.99 -16.93 -18.01
CA THR A 21 -17.18 -15.94 -16.94
C THR A 21 -15.87 -15.51 -16.24
N GLU A 22 -14.80 -16.25 -16.45
CA GLU A 22 -13.47 -15.97 -15.91
C GLU A 22 -12.60 -15.13 -16.88
N ILE A 23 -13.15 -14.73 -18.04
CA ILE A 23 -12.42 -14.03 -19.10
C ILE A 23 -13.07 -12.68 -19.35
N LEU A 24 -12.28 -11.61 -19.27
CA LEU A 24 -12.68 -10.25 -19.63
C LEU A 24 -11.80 -9.76 -20.79
N THR A 25 -12.45 -9.24 -21.83
CA THR A 25 -11.83 -8.57 -22.97
C THR A 25 -11.98 -7.05 -22.84
N PRO A 26 -11.27 -6.23 -23.61
CA PRO A 26 -11.45 -4.77 -23.59
C PRO A 26 -12.89 -4.30 -23.82
N ASP A 27 -13.73 -5.13 -24.48
CA ASP A 27 -15.14 -4.84 -24.72
C ASP A 27 -16.06 -5.20 -23.52
N SER A 28 -15.53 -5.90 -22.50
CA SER A 28 -16.29 -6.27 -21.31
C SER A 28 -16.52 -5.06 -20.42
N THR A 29 -17.74 -4.91 -19.90
CA THR A 29 -18.12 -3.77 -19.01
C THR A 29 -17.25 -3.69 -17.75
N GLU A 30 -16.80 -4.83 -17.21
CA GLU A 30 -16.00 -4.93 -16.01
C GLU A 30 -14.48 -4.83 -16.27
N TYR A 31 -14.04 -4.76 -17.54
CA TYR A 31 -12.62 -4.79 -17.89
C TYR A 31 -11.81 -3.69 -17.19
N ILE A 32 -12.31 -2.45 -17.18
CA ILE A 32 -11.60 -1.32 -16.57
C ILE A 32 -11.45 -1.52 -15.06
N SER A 33 -12.50 -1.90 -14.36
CA SER A 33 -12.47 -2.09 -12.90
C SER A 33 -11.49 -3.19 -12.49
N HIS A 34 -11.27 -4.19 -13.35
CA HIS A 34 -10.38 -5.32 -13.12
C HIS A 34 -8.97 -5.18 -13.71
N SER A 35 -8.65 -4.05 -14.36
CA SER A 35 -7.33 -3.84 -14.98
C SER A 35 -6.69 -2.49 -14.69
N GLN A 36 -7.45 -1.51 -14.19
CA GLN A 36 -6.96 -0.17 -13.96
C GLN A 36 -5.90 -0.13 -12.85
N THR A 37 -4.76 0.50 -13.13
CA THR A 37 -3.68 0.74 -12.16
C THR A 37 -3.87 2.07 -11.44
N TRP A 38 -3.30 2.21 -10.24
CA TRP A 38 -3.27 3.47 -9.50
C TRP A 38 -2.57 4.55 -10.32
N ALA A 39 -1.31 4.30 -10.70
CA ALA A 39 -0.52 5.21 -11.53
C ALA A 39 -0.81 4.99 -13.02
N SER A 40 -1.35 6.00 -13.70
CA SER A 40 -1.81 5.89 -15.09
C SER A 40 -0.68 5.54 -16.08
N GLN A 41 0.57 5.97 -15.80
CA GLN A 41 1.72 5.62 -16.64
C GLN A 41 2.07 4.12 -16.64
N LYS A 42 1.55 3.36 -15.68
CA LYS A 42 1.76 1.91 -15.58
C LYS A 42 0.68 1.08 -16.29
N GLN A 43 -0.37 1.72 -16.78
CA GLN A 43 -1.49 1.05 -17.46
C GLN A 43 -1.09 0.54 -18.85
N LEU A 44 -0.93 -0.77 -19.01
CA LEU A 44 -0.52 -1.40 -20.29
C LEU A 44 -1.70 -1.91 -21.14
N LYS A 45 -2.94 -1.83 -20.64
CA LYS A 45 -4.17 -2.25 -21.33
C LYS A 45 -4.08 -3.71 -21.87
N PRO A 46 -4.09 -4.71 -20.99
CA PRO A 46 -3.93 -6.12 -21.36
C PRO A 46 -4.96 -6.56 -22.39
N ARG A 47 -4.57 -7.48 -23.28
CA ARG A 47 -5.47 -8.07 -24.29
C ARG A 47 -6.56 -8.93 -23.63
N LEU A 48 -6.22 -9.57 -22.50
CA LEU A 48 -7.15 -10.36 -21.67
C LEU A 48 -6.94 -10.06 -20.19
N VAL A 49 -8.03 -10.00 -19.44
CA VAL A 49 -8.00 -10.15 -17.99
C VAL A 49 -8.61 -11.53 -17.69
N VAL A 50 -7.89 -12.37 -16.96
CA VAL A 50 -8.38 -13.67 -16.52
C VAL A 50 -8.56 -13.69 -15.02
N ARG A 51 -9.70 -14.23 -14.55
CA ARG A 51 -10.12 -14.24 -13.12
C ARG A 51 -10.44 -15.67 -12.68
N PRO A 52 -9.42 -16.55 -12.52
CA PRO A 52 -9.64 -17.92 -12.06
C PRO A 52 -10.41 -17.95 -10.74
N THR A 53 -11.44 -18.79 -10.67
CA THR A 53 -12.31 -18.92 -9.48
C THR A 53 -11.92 -20.08 -8.58
N SER A 54 -11.01 -20.96 -9.04
CA SER A 54 -10.43 -22.04 -8.22
C SER A 54 -8.90 -21.99 -8.23
N VAL A 55 -8.30 -22.55 -7.19
CA VAL A 55 -6.83 -22.61 -7.10
C VAL A 55 -6.25 -23.56 -8.14
N GLU A 56 -6.99 -24.60 -8.53
CA GLU A 56 -6.61 -25.55 -9.58
C GLU A 56 -6.58 -24.89 -10.94
N THR A 57 -7.59 -24.08 -11.30
CA THR A 57 -7.61 -23.28 -12.53
C THR A 57 -6.47 -22.25 -12.52
N LEU A 58 -6.25 -21.55 -11.40
CA LEU A 58 -5.12 -20.62 -11.27
C LEU A 58 -3.78 -21.33 -11.49
N SER A 59 -3.60 -22.53 -10.91
CA SER A 59 -2.40 -23.35 -11.08
C SER A 59 -2.12 -23.65 -12.56
N GLN A 60 -3.13 -24.11 -13.31
CA GLN A 60 -3.02 -24.39 -14.74
C GLN A 60 -2.71 -23.12 -15.55
N VAL A 61 -3.37 -22.01 -15.24
CA VAL A 61 -3.15 -20.70 -15.88
C VAL A 61 -1.72 -20.23 -15.67
N ILE A 62 -1.21 -20.29 -14.45
CA ILE A 62 0.16 -19.84 -14.13
C ILE A 62 1.20 -20.72 -14.81
N ALA A 63 1.07 -22.05 -14.72
CA ALA A 63 1.99 -22.97 -15.39
C ALA A 63 2.02 -22.73 -16.92
N TYR A 64 0.85 -22.52 -17.52
CA TYR A 64 0.73 -22.23 -18.94
C TYR A 64 1.38 -20.89 -19.31
N LEU A 65 1.03 -19.81 -18.62
CA LEU A 65 1.59 -18.48 -18.88
C LEU A 65 3.11 -18.47 -18.71
N TYR A 66 3.61 -19.18 -17.72
CA TYR A 66 5.04 -19.27 -17.46
C TYR A 66 5.81 -20.05 -18.55
N ALA A 67 5.16 -21.00 -19.21
CA ALA A 67 5.72 -21.79 -20.31
C ALA A 67 5.66 -21.09 -21.68
N THR A 68 4.82 -20.04 -21.83
CA THR A 68 4.57 -19.35 -23.10
C THR A 68 5.28 -17.99 -23.16
N PRO A 69 5.44 -17.35 -24.32
CA PRO A 69 6.01 -15.99 -24.43
C PRO A 69 5.03 -14.86 -24.06
N LEU A 70 3.77 -15.15 -23.68
CA LEU A 70 2.78 -14.14 -23.32
C LEU A 70 3.27 -13.27 -22.16
N ASP A 71 3.29 -11.95 -22.30
CA ASP A 71 3.55 -11.04 -21.20
C ASP A 71 2.40 -11.08 -20.20
N PHE A 72 2.68 -11.33 -18.93
CA PHE A 72 1.64 -11.41 -17.91
C PHE A 72 2.03 -10.71 -16.61
N ALA A 73 1.03 -10.35 -15.82
CA ALA A 73 1.21 -9.85 -14.47
C ALA A 73 0.09 -10.37 -13.56
N ILE A 74 0.41 -10.44 -12.27
CA ILE A 74 -0.57 -10.74 -11.22
C ILE A 74 -1.16 -9.42 -10.73
N TYR A 75 -2.47 -9.38 -10.59
CA TYR A 75 -3.22 -8.20 -10.23
C TYR A 75 -4.20 -8.51 -9.10
N GLY A 76 -4.10 -7.79 -8.00
CA GLY A 76 -5.14 -7.75 -6.96
C GLY A 76 -6.10 -6.60 -7.24
N HIS A 77 -5.79 -5.41 -6.69
CA HIS A 77 -6.61 -4.20 -6.82
C HIS A 77 -5.89 -3.00 -7.46
N GLY A 78 -4.70 -3.21 -8.05
CA GLY A 78 -4.01 -2.24 -8.89
C GLY A 78 -3.30 -1.09 -8.18
N PHE A 79 -3.26 -1.05 -6.85
CA PHE A 79 -2.51 -0.01 -6.10
C PHE A 79 -1.00 -0.15 -6.26
N GLY A 80 -0.46 -1.36 -6.36
CA GLY A 80 0.95 -1.62 -6.70
C GLY A 80 1.31 -1.36 -8.16
N SER A 81 0.33 -0.95 -8.96
CA SER A 81 0.49 -0.55 -10.37
C SER A 81 1.17 -1.59 -11.27
N THR A 82 1.05 -2.89 -10.96
CA THR A 82 1.46 -3.96 -11.87
C THR A 82 0.48 -4.10 -13.02
N SER A 83 0.99 -4.26 -14.25
CA SER A 83 0.20 -4.45 -15.46
C SER A 83 0.96 -5.30 -16.50
N ALA A 84 0.27 -5.72 -17.54
CA ALA A 84 0.82 -6.54 -18.63
C ALA A 84 0.27 -6.09 -19.98
N LYS A 85 0.97 -6.47 -21.05
CA LYS A 85 0.52 -6.22 -22.43
C LYS A 85 -0.48 -7.26 -22.88
N ASP A 86 -0.28 -8.54 -22.51
CA ASP A 86 -1.09 -9.63 -23.03
C ASP A 86 -2.13 -10.11 -22.01
N VAL A 87 -1.72 -10.56 -20.83
CA VAL A 87 -2.62 -11.20 -19.86
C VAL A 87 -2.46 -10.62 -18.46
N LEU A 88 -3.54 -10.16 -17.87
CA LEU A 88 -3.60 -9.78 -16.47
C LEU A 88 -4.33 -10.87 -15.68
N VAL A 89 -3.65 -11.52 -14.75
CA VAL A 89 -4.24 -12.54 -13.87
C VAL A 89 -4.78 -11.84 -12.64
N ASN A 90 -6.08 -11.66 -12.58
CA ASN A 90 -6.78 -10.99 -11.50
C ASN A 90 -7.22 -12.00 -10.44
N THR A 91 -6.79 -11.76 -9.19
CA THR A 91 -7.03 -12.68 -8.07
C THR A 91 -8.28 -12.36 -7.26
N SER A 92 -9.10 -11.39 -7.67
CA SER A 92 -10.26 -10.90 -6.89
C SER A 92 -11.34 -11.95 -6.58
N ALA A 93 -11.32 -13.10 -7.27
CA ALA A 93 -12.23 -14.21 -6.97
C ALA A 93 -11.87 -14.97 -5.69
N PHE A 94 -10.63 -14.87 -5.21
CA PHE A 94 -10.20 -15.50 -3.95
C PHE A 94 -10.60 -14.60 -2.77
N ASN A 95 -11.84 -14.71 -2.32
CA ASN A 95 -12.45 -13.83 -1.33
C ASN A 95 -12.97 -14.56 -0.08
N ASP A 96 -12.51 -15.78 0.19
CA ASP A 96 -12.83 -16.55 1.37
C ASP A 96 -12.40 -15.81 2.65
N PHE A 97 -13.16 -16.02 3.73
CA PHE A 97 -12.83 -15.51 5.06
C PHE A 97 -13.19 -16.59 6.08
N HIS A 98 -12.30 -16.85 7.01
CA HIS A 98 -12.53 -17.79 8.10
C HIS A 98 -11.81 -17.33 9.36
N PHE A 99 -12.56 -17.07 10.42
CA PHE A 99 -12.04 -16.72 11.74
C PHE A 99 -11.94 -17.96 12.63
N ASP A 100 -10.79 -18.18 13.24
CA ASP A 100 -10.58 -19.19 14.28
C ASP A 100 -10.32 -18.50 15.64
N PRO A 101 -11.30 -18.49 16.54
CA PRO A 101 -11.15 -17.86 17.86
C PRO A 101 -10.19 -18.60 18.79
N HIS A 102 -9.89 -19.90 18.53
CA HIS A 102 -8.98 -20.65 19.38
C HIS A 102 -7.51 -20.29 19.14
N SER A 103 -7.15 -20.07 17.90
CA SER A 103 -5.80 -19.64 17.51
C SER A 103 -5.66 -18.13 17.39
N GLU A 104 -6.75 -17.36 17.52
CA GLU A 104 -6.83 -15.92 17.28
C GLU A 104 -6.25 -15.57 15.91
N THR A 105 -6.75 -16.26 14.87
CA THR A 105 -6.31 -16.07 13.51
C THR A 105 -7.46 -15.95 12.54
N VAL A 106 -7.20 -15.31 11.40
CA VAL A 106 -8.09 -15.34 10.24
C VAL A 106 -7.35 -15.89 9.02
N THR A 107 -8.04 -16.73 8.27
CA THR A 107 -7.62 -17.09 6.90
C THR A 107 -8.40 -16.25 5.93
N ILE A 108 -7.68 -15.48 5.10
CA ILE A 108 -8.24 -14.48 4.19
C ILE A 108 -7.82 -14.80 2.76
N GLY A 109 -8.78 -14.87 1.84
CA GLY A 109 -8.51 -14.91 0.41
C GLY A 109 -7.79 -13.65 -0.07
N ALA A 110 -6.70 -13.81 -0.79
CA ALA A 110 -5.79 -12.74 -1.18
C ALA A 110 -6.36 -11.76 -2.21
N GLY A 111 -7.52 -12.09 -2.78
CA GLY A 111 -8.27 -11.25 -3.72
C GLY A 111 -9.16 -10.18 -3.08
N GLN A 112 -9.24 -10.13 -1.74
CA GLN A 112 -10.05 -9.14 -1.03
C GLN A 112 -9.35 -7.78 -0.95
N THR A 113 -10.16 -6.72 -0.78
CA THR A 113 -9.69 -5.43 -0.27
C THR A 113 -9.67 -5.43 1.26
N TRP A 114 -8.94 -4.50 1.86
CA TRP A 114 -8.95 -4.34 3.32
C TRP A 114 -10.31 -3.88 3.83
N GLY A 115 -11.04 -3.08 3.08
CA GLY A 115 -12.43 -2.73 3.43
C GLY A 115 -13.36 -3.94 3.49
N ASP A 116 -13.20 -4.93 2.57
CA ASP A 116 -13.96 -6.18 2.63
C ASP A 116 -13.59 -6.98 3.89
N VAL A 117 -12.30 -7.06 4.20
CA VAL A 117 -11.80 -7.74 5.39
C VAL A 117 -12.36 -7.11 6.66
N TYR A 118 -12.31 -5.77 6.79
CA TYR A 118 -12.79 -5.10 8.00
C TYR A 118 -14.29 -5.29 8.21
N ARG A 119 -15.11 -5.22 7.13
CA ARG A 119 -16.55 -5.54 7.22
C ARG A 119 -16.81 -6.97 7.65
N LYS A 120 -16.04 -7.94 7.16
CA LYS A 120 -16.14 -9.35 7.59
C LYS A 120 -15.68 -9.53 9.04
N MET A 121 -14.61 -8.86 9.45
CA MET A 121 -14.15 -8.86 10.84
C MET A 121 -15.24 -8.36 11.80
N GLU A 122 -15.93 -7.28 11.47
CA GLU A 122 -16.99 -6.72 12.32
C GLU A 122 -18.13 -7.70 12.53
N VAL A 123 -18.45 -8.53 11.52
CA VAL A 123 -19.56 -9.49 11.57
C VAL A 123 -19.14 -10.86 12.13
N GLU A 124 -17.99 -11.39 11.68
CA GLU A 124 -17.58 -12.77 11.93
C GLU A 124 -16.56 -12.90 13.10
N ALA A 125 -15.85 -11.82 13.43
CA ALA A 125 -14.87 -11.74 14.51
C ALA A 125 -15.07 -10.49 15.40
N PRO A 126 -16.29 -10.23 15.94
CA PRO A 126 -16.56 -9.03 16.72
C PRO A 126 -15.64 -8.98 17.96
N GLY A 127 -15.13 -7.78 18.28
CA GLY A 127 -14.19 -7.60 19.39
C GLY A 127 -12.74 -7.92 19.05
N TYR A 128 -12.43 -8.17 17.78
CA TYR A 128 -11.06 -8.35 17.30
C TYR A 128 -10.68 -7.30 16.26
N GLY A 129 -9.40 -6.88 16.28
CA GLY A 129 -8.76 -6.04 15.28
C GLY A 129 -7.69 -6.80 14.51
N ILE A 130 -7.30 -6.29 13.37
CA ILE A 130 -6.28 -6.86 12.49
C ILE A 130 -5.37 -5.76 11.94
N VAL A 131 -4.07 -6.03 11.88
CA VAL A 131 -3.15 -5.17 11.13
C VAL A 131 -3.42 -5.35 9.64
N GLY A 132 -3.64 -4.26 8.92
CA GLY A 132 -4.00 -4.31 7.51
C GLY A 132 -3.47 -3.12 6.71
N ALA A 133 -4.35 -2.38 6.07
CA ALA A 133 -4.05 -1.08 5.47
C ALA A 133 -5.08 -0.03 5.91
N ARG A 134 -4.65 1.24 5.94
CA ARG A 134 -5.57 2.35 6.28
C ARG A 134 -6.60 2.64 5.19
N THR A 135 -6.25 2.41 3.92
CA THR A 135 -7.11 2.69 2.77
C THR A 135 -7.91 1.45 2.39
N PRO A 136 -9.25 1.48 2.45
CA PRO A 136 -10.10 0.30 2.31
C PRO A 136 -10.02 -0.37 0.94
N SER A 137 -9.79 0.38 -0.13
CA SER A 137 -9.71 -0.14 -1.50
C SER A 137 -8.38 -0.83 -1.85
N VAL A 138 -7.39 -0.81 -0.95
CA VAL A 138 -6.11 -1.51 -1.14
C VAL A 138 -6.27 -3.01 -0.95
N GLY A 139 -5.60 -3.80 -1.82
CA GLY A 139 -5.69 -5.26 -1.81
C GLY A 139 -4.79 -5.94 -0.78
N VAL A 140 -5.25 -7.06 -0.22
CA VAL A 140 -4.57 -7.84 0.82
C VAL A 140 -3.18 -8.30 0.36
N ALA A 141 -3.08 -9.02 -0.78
CA ALA A 141 -1.82 -9.61 -1.22
C ALA A 141 -0.71 -8.57 -1.45
N GLY A 142 -1.04 -7.44 -2.11
CA GLY A 142 -0.07 -6.38 -2.37
C GLY A 142 0.46 -5.75 -1.09
N THR A 143 -0.41 -5.52 -0.11
CA THR A 143 -0.04 -4.93 1.18
C THR A 143 0.98 -5.80 1.92
N ILE A 144 0.76 -7.12 1.96
CA ILE A 144 1.65 -8.06 2.66
C ILE A 144 3.06 -8.06 2.05
N VAL A 145 3.16 -8.16 0.74
CA VAL A 145 4.48 -8.22 0.08
C VAL A 145 5.22 -6.88 0.09
N THR A 146 4.58 -5.79 0.48
CA THR A 146 5.17 -4.45 0.56
C THR A 146 5.27 -3.89 1.98
N GLY A 147 5.24 -4.74 3.00
CA GLY A 147 5.38 -4.35 4.41
C GLY A 147 4.04 -4.14 5.10
N GLY A 148 3.21 -3.27 4.58
CA GLY A 148 1.86 -2.97 5.05
C GLY A 148 1.77 -2.34 6.44
N ILE A 149 1.18 -1.16 6.50
CA ILE A 149 0.95 -0.39 7.72
C ILE A 149 -0.52 0.02 7.83
N SER A 150 -1.01 0.07 9.06
CA SER A 150 -2.37 0.50 9.37
C SER A 150 -2.44 1.26 10.71
N TRP A 151 -3.64 1.58 11.14
CA TRP A 151 -3.91 2.21 12.44
C TRP A 151 -3.39 1.38 13.63
N LEU A 152 -3.40 0.03 13.53
CA LEU A 152 -2.92 -0.89 14.55
C LEU A 152 -1.40 -1.09 14.52
N SER A 153 -0.69 -0.55 13.54
CA SER A 153 0.75 -0.80 13.38
C SER A 153 1.59 -0.15 14.47
N THR A 154 1.07 0.87 15.15
CA THR A 154 1.71 1.47 16.32
C THR A 154 1.85 0.46 17.46
N GLU A 155 0.82 -0.37 17.67
CA GLU A 155 0.73 -1.35 18.74
C GLU A 155 1.33 -2.72 18.31
N HIS A 156 1.04 -3.15 17.08
CA HIS A 156 1.30 -4.53 16.63
C HIS A 156 2.33 -4.64 15.49
N GLY A 157 2.93 -3.55 15.05
CA GLY A 157 3.91 -3.56 13.96
C GLY A 157 3.27 -3.64 12.56
N CYS A 158 4.06 -4.05 11.57
CA CYS A 158 3.60 -4.15 10.18
C CYS A 158 2.92 -5.49 9.91
N ILE A 159 2.03 -5.53 8.91
CA ILE A 159 1.34 -6.77 8.57
C ILE A 159 2.30 -7.89 8.14
N SER A 160 3.40 -7.53 7.48
CA SER A 160 4.43 -8.48 7.05
C SER A 160 5.26 -9.05 8.19
N ASP A 161 5.12 -8.56 9.42
CA ASP A 161 5.85 -9.10 10.56
C ASP A 161 5.42 -10.53 10.88
N PRO A 162 6.36 -11.40 11.31
CA PRO A 162 6.04 -12.79 11.64
C PRO A 162 4.98 -12.96 12.72
N ALA A 163 4.83 -11.97 13.60
CA ALA A 163 3.77 -11.95 14.61
C ALA A 163 2.37 -11.76 13.99
N ASN A 164 2.29 -11.12 12.82
CA ASN A 164 1.04 -10.80 12.13
C ASN A 164 0.77 -11.75 10.96
N MET A 165 1.73 -11.93 10.04
CA MET A 165 1.62 -12.85 8.90
C MET A 165 2.19 -14.22 9.27
N LEU A 166 1.33 -15.19 9.51
CA LEU A 166 1.73 -16.53 9.96
C LEU A 166 2.09 -17.44 8.79
N ASP A 167 1.26 -17.47 7.74
CA ASP A 167 1.48 -18.31 6.56
C ASP A 167 0.75 -17.77 5.32
N ALA A 168 1.04 -18.34 4.15
CA ALA A 168 0.33 -18.08 2.90
C ALA A 168 0.21 -19.34 2.04
N LYS A 169 -0.97 -19.56 1.46
CA LYS A 169 -1.17 -20.55 0.39
C LYS A 169 -0.84 -19.88 -0.94
N VAL A 170 0.03 -20.49 -1.73
CA VAL A 170 0.55 -19.89 -2.96
C VAL A 170 0.54 -20.86 -4.14
N VAL A 171 0.51 -20.29 -5.36
CA VAL A 171 0.77 -20.99 -6.61
C VAL A 171 2.13 -20.53 -7.15
N LYS A 172 3.05 -21.48 -7.36
CA LYS A 172 4.39 -21.25 -7.89
C LYS A 172 4.39 -21.21 -9.42
N TYR A 173 5.52 -20.83 -10.01
CA TYR A 173 5.69 -20.70 -11.46
C TYR A 173 5.39 -21.97 -12.25
N ASP A 174 5.60 -23.15 -11.65
CA ASP A 174 5.36 -24.47 -12.24
C ASP A 174 3.92 -24.98 -12.02
N GLY A 175 3.05 -24.16 -11.42
CA GLY A 175 1.69 -24.51 -11.04
C GLY A 175 1.58 -25.24 -9.70
N SER A 176 2.67 -25.60 -9.03
CA SER A 176 2.59 -26.27 -7.73
C SER A 176 1.92 -25.38 -6.68
N ILE A 177 1.01 -25.98 -5.89
CA ILE A 177 0.26 -25.32 -4.83
C ILE A 177 0.86 -25.74 -3.50
N VAL A 178 1.36 -24.79 -2.73
CA VAL A 178 2.03 -25.06 -1.44
C VAL A 178 1.60 -24.04 -0.37
N TRP A 179 1.77 -24.43 0.90
CA TRP A 179 1.85 -23.48 1.99
C TRP A 179 3.28 -22.96 2.09
N ALA A 180 3.45 -21.65 2.18
CA ALA A 180 4.77 -21.01 2.19
C ALA A 180 5.63 -21.42 3.40
N SER A 181 5.02 -21.83 4.52
CA SER A 181 5.70 -22.38 5.69
C SER A 181 6.46 -23.68 5.38
N SER A 182 6.06 -24.46 4.37
CA SER A 182 6.81 -25.64 3.90
C SER A 182 8.13 -25.26 3.19
N GLU A 183 8.26 -24.00 2.77
CA GLU A 183 9.47 -23.42 2.15
C GLU A 183 9.83 -22.12 2.89
N PRO A 184 10.53 -22.17 4.05
CA PRO A 184 10.74 -21.01 4.92
C PRO A 184 11.36 -19.77 4.25
N GLU A 185 12.20 -19.99 3.22
CA GLU A 185 12.77 -18.88 2.43
C GLU A 185 11.71 -18.16 1.58
N LEU A 186 10.70 -18.90 1.07
CA LEU A 186 9.59 -18.29 0.35
C LEU A 186 8.73 -17.46 1.30
N LEU A 187 8.38 -18.01 2.47
CA LEU A 187 7.64 -17.28 3.50
C LEU A 187 8.37 -16.01 3.92
N TRP A 188 9.71 -16.10 4.11
CA TRP A 188 10.54 -14.93 4.39
C TRP A 188 10.44 -13.87 3.27
N ALA A 189 10.55 -14.29 1.99
CA ALA A 189 10.47 -13.38 0.85
C ALA A 189 9.09 -12.71 0.71
N LEU A 190 8.01 -13.40 1.06
CA LEU A 190 6.66 -12.84 1.03
C LEU A 190 6.44 -11.75 2.10
N ARG A 191 7.21 -11.77 3.17
CA ARG A 191 7.15 -10.78 4.26
C ARG A 191 7.89 -9.50 3.90
N GLY A 192 7.30 -8.70 2.99
CA GLY A 192 7.84 -7.40 2.60
C GLY A 192 8.92 -7.43 1.50
N GLY A 193 9.08 -8.53 0.76
CA GLY A 193 10.09 -8.65 -0.31
C GLY A 193 9.67 -8.10 -1.67
N GLY A 194 8.56 -7.35 -1.77
CA GLY A 194 8.16 -6.66 -3.00
C GLY A 194 7.39 -7.49 -4.01
N GLY A 195 7.09 -8.76 -3.71
CA GLY A 195 6.37 -9.67 -4.60
C GLY A 195 7.22 -10.26 -5.75
N GLY A 196 6.55 -10.91 -6.69
CA GLY A 196 7.22 -11.49 -7.87
C GLY A 196 7.85 -12.86 -7.65
N PHE A 197 7.53 -13.58 -6.58
CA PHE A 197 8.04 -14.93 -6.29
C PHE A 197 7.02 -16.02 -6.60
N CYS A 198 5.74 -15.72 -6.49
CA CYS A 198 4.61 -16.63 -6.68
C CYS A 198 3.30 -15.84 -6.70
N VAL A 199 2.18 -16.53 -6.83
CA VAL A 199 0.83 -15.95 -6.69
C VAL A 199 0.26 -16.34 -5.34
N ILE A 200 -0.08 -15.36 -4.51
CA ILE A 200 -0.74 -15.58 -3.21
C ILE A 200 -2.23 -15.84 -3.44
N VAL A 201 -2.74 -16.93 -2.88
CA VAL A 201 -4.16 -17.33 -2.95
C VAL A 201 -4.90 -16.97 -1.66
N SER A 202 -4.30 -17.28 -0.51
CA SER A 202 -4.82 -16.93 0.81
C SER A 202 -3.69 -16.72 1.80
N VAL A 203 -3.99 -16.03 2.91
CA VAL A 203 -3.04 -15.74 3.97
C VAL A 203 -3.65 -16.07 5.31
N ILE A 204 -2.83 -16.51 6.27
CA ILE A 204 -3.21 -16.68 7.69
C ILE A 204 -2.60 -15.51 8.46
N LEU A 205 -3.45 -14.71 9.07
CA LEU A 205 -3.08 -13.52 9.82
C LEU A 205 -3.52 -13.62 11.28
N ARG A 206 -2.73 -13.04 12.18
CA ARG A 206 -3.08 -12.85 13.58
C ARG A 206 -4.13 -11.77 13.71
N VAL A 207 -5.08 -12.00 14.62
CA VAL A 207 -6.02 -10.99 15.10
C VAL A 207 -5.81 -10.76 16.60
N PHE A 208 -6.24 -9.61 17.08
CA PHE A 208 -6.00 -9.16 18.45
C PHE A 208 -7.33 -8.75 19.07
N PRO A 209 -7.59 -9.05 20.36
CA PRO A 209 -8.72 -8.43 21.07
C PRO A 209 -8.64 -6.90 20.94
N TYR A 210 -9.72 -6.27 20.48
CA TYR A 210 -9.68 -4.86 20.13
C TYR A 210 -11.00 -4.16 20.47
N PRO A 211 -10.96 -2.90 20.97
CA PRO A 211 -12.17 -2.14 21.27
C PRO A 211 -13.05 -1.93 20.04
N GLN A 212 -14.35 -1.87 20.25
CA GLN A 212 -15.32 -1.56 19.19
C GLN A 212 -15.61 -0.05 19.10
N ASP A 213 -15.47 0.68 20.21
CA ASP A 213 -15.66 2.11 20.27
C ASP A 213 -14.31 2.82 20.11
N ILE A 214 -14.06 3.30 18.90
CA ILE A 214 -12.82 4.01 18.54
C ILE A 214 -13.17 5.47 18.32
N TRP A 215 -12.43 6.38 18.93
CA TRP A 215 -12.54 7.80 18.62
C TRP A 215 -11.62 8.12 17.44
N ALA A 216 -12.20 8.59 16.33
CA ALA A 216 -11.43 8.87 15.12
C ALA A 216 -12.13 9.87 14.21
N GLY A 217 -11.38 10.45 13.29
CA GLY A 217 -11.91 11.33 12.26
C GLY A 217 -10.96 12.45 11.88
N PRO A 218 -11.33 13.26 10.89
CA PRO A 218 -10.51 14.37 10.47
C PRO A 218 -10.67 15.58 11.42
N ILE A 219 -9.54 16.19 11.76
CA ILE A 219 -9.42 17.54 12.30
C ILE A 219 -8.85 18.39 11.17
N LEU A 220 -9.63 19.34 10.67
CA LEU A 220 -9.22 20.22 9.59
C LEU A 220 -8.60 21.48 10.18
N VAL A 221 -7.35 21.77 9.82
CA VAL A 221 -6.61 22.91 10.35
C VAL A 221 -6.27 23.88 9.23
N PRO A 222 -6.53 25.21 9.37
CA PRO A 222 -6.15 26.19 8.36
C PRO A 222 -4.66 26.10 8.01
N ARG A 223 -4.31 26.09 6.73
CA ARG A 223 -2.92 25.96 6.27
C ARG A 223 -1.97 27.02 6.87
N GLY A 224 -2.47 28.23 7.12
CA GLY A 224 -1.71 29.28 7.79
C GLY A 224 -1.25 28.96 9.21
N GLN A 225 -1.74 27.86 9.81
CA GLN A 225 -1.36 27.39 11.15
C GLN A 225 -0.24 26.32 11.12
N LEU A 226 0.50 26.22 10.03
CA LEU A 226 1.54 25.21 9.85
C LEU A 226 2.55 25.15 11.02
N GLU A 227 3.07 26.30 11.45
CA GLU A 227 4.03 26.35 12.56
C GLU A 227 3.42 25.79 13.83
N THR A 228 2.16 26.14 14.13
CA THR A 228 1.42 25.67 15.30
C THR A 228 1.19 24.14 15.22
N VAL A 229 0.86 23.62 14.03
CA VAL A 229 0.72 22.17 13.80
C VAL A 229 2.06 21.46 14.02
N ALA A 230 3.16 21.99 13.49
CA ALA A 230 4.48 21.39 13.65
C ALA A 230 4.93 21.37 15.10
N ASP A 231 4.71 22.45 15.86
CA ASP A 231 4.99 22.53 17.29
C ASP A 231 4.11 21.57 18.10
N GLY A 232 2.81 21.54 17.80
CA GLY A 232 1.85 20.66 18.45
C GLY A 232 2.18 19.18 18.22
N LEU A 233 2.50 18.79 16.98
CA LEU A 233 2.89 17.42 16.63
C LEU A 233 4.20 17.02 17.32
N THR A 234 5.21 17.89 17.32
CA THR A 234 6.47 17.63 18.03
C THR A 234 6.23 17.48 19.53
N GLY A 235 5.41 18.36 20.13
CA GLY A 235 5.01 18.26 21.53
C GLY A 235 4.22 16.99 21.86
N PHE A 236 3.34 16.55 20.96
CA PHE A 236 2.61 15.28 21.07
C PHE A 236 3.58 14.09 21.11
N LEU A 237 4.53 14.03 20.19
CA LEU A 237 5.49 12.93 20.09
C LEU A 237 6.46 12.89 21.28
N SER A 238 6.82 14.04 21.87
CA SER A 238 7.72 14.11 23.02
C SER A 238 7.15 13.49 24.30
N ARG A 239 5.83 13.29 24.36
CA ARG A 239 5.13 12.68 25.51
C ARG A 239 5.05 11.17 25.44
N ASP A 240 5.64 10.54 24.43
CA ASP A 240 5.56 9.09 24.13
C ASP A 240 4.10 8.58 24.18
N PRO A 241 3.28 8.93 23.16
CA PRO A 241 1.85 8.64 23.17
C PRO A 241 1.55 7.16 23.34
N ASP A 242 0.38 6.86 23.91
CA ASP A 242 -0.13 5.49 24.07
C ASP A 242 -0.07 4.74 22.73
N PRO A 243 0.33 3.46 22.67
CA PRO A 243 0.40 2.69 21.44
C PRO A 243 -0.92 2.58 20.66
N LYS A 244 -2.06 2.82 21.29
CA LYS A 244 -3.38 2.85 20.64
C LYS A 244 -3.73 4.19 20.01
N VAL A 245 -2.79 5.16 20.08
CA VAL A 245 -2.95 6.49 19.50
C VAL A 245 -2.06 6.63 18.28
N THR A 246 -2.63 7.03 17.15
CA THR A 246 -1.88 7.32 15.93
C THR A 246 -2.58 8.41 15.12
N MET A 247 -1.90 8.95 14.13
CA MET A 247 -2.48 9.95 13.24
C MET A 247 -1.82 9.94 11.87
N PHE A 248 -2.55 10.50 10.90
CA PHE A 248 -2.01 10.82 9.59
C PHE A 248 -2.25 12.31 9.31
N LEU A 249 -1.17 13.04 8.98
CA LEU A 249 -1.26 14.43 8.55
C LEU A 249 -1.14 14.50 7.03
N TYR A 250 -2.20 14.91 6.37
CA TYR A 250 -2.28 15.06 4.91
C TYR A 250 -2.02 16.52 4.52
N VAL A 251 -1.14 16.68 3.53
CA VAL A 251 -0.85 17.96 2.88
C VAL A 251 -1.00 17.78 1.39
N MET A 252 -2.02 18.41 0.82
CA MET A 252 -2.33 18.35 -0.61
C MET A 252 -3.15 19.55 -1.03
N LYS A 253 -3.25 19.81 -2.33
CA LYS A 253 -4.11 20.87 -2.85
C LYS A 253 -5.59 20.45 -2.78
N LYS A 254 -6.49 21.46 -2.75
CA LYS A 254 -7.95 21.30 -2.68
C LYS A 254 -8.48 20.18 -3.59
N LYS A 255 -7.99 20.09 -4.81
CA LYS A 255 -8.42 19.07 -5.78
C LYS A 255 -8.27 17.64 -5.27
N LEU A 256 -7.17 17.32 -4.59
CA LEU A 256 -6.94 16.00 -4.00
C LEU A 256 -7.63 15.86 -2.63
N LEU A 257 -7.76 16.96 -1.87
CA LEU A 257 -8.48 16.95 -0.58
C LEU A 257 -9.93 16.47 -0.75
N ALA A 258 -10.56 16.75 -1.88
CA ALA A 258 -11.89 16.24 -2.19
C ALA A 258 -11.99 14.70 -2.16
N SER A 259 -10.87 13.97 -2.30
CA SER A 259 -10.81 12.51 -2.12
C SER A 259 -10.85 12.07 -0.66
N LEU A 260 -10.70 12.97 0.29
CA LEU A 260 -10.78 12.70 1.74
C LEU A 260 -12.10 13.15 2.35
N GLY A 261 -12.88 13.99 1.66
CA GLY A 261 -14.16 14.51 2.17
C GLY A 261 -14.61 15.77 1.43
N ASP A 262 -15.65 16.43 1.95
CA ASP A 262 -16.16 17.69 1.41
C ASP A 262 -15.33 18.87 2.00
N ILE A 263 -14.14 19.07 1.47
CA ILE A 263 -13.18 20.08 1.91
C ILE A 263 -13.05 21.15 0.83
N ASP A 264 -13.55 22.35 1.13
CA ASP A 264 -13.68 23.45 0.17
C ASP A 264 -12.51 24.43 0.10
N SER A 265 -11.52 24.26 0.98
CA SER A 265 -10.35 25.14 1.09
C SER A 265 -9.07 24.37 1.28
N ASP A 266 -7.93 25.02 1.09
CA ASP A 266 -6.62 24.45 1.40
C ASP A 266 -6.45 24.35 2.91
N MET A 267 -6.63 23.12 3.42
CA MET A 267 -6.49 22.78 4.84
C MET A 267 -5.36 21.74 5.01
N LEU A 268 -4.79 21.70 6.19
CA LEU A 268 -4.08 20.53 6.69
C LEU A 268 -5.12 19.58 7.28
N VAL A 269 -5.04 18.30 6.97
CA VAL A 269 -6.01 17.32 7.46
C VAL A 269 -5.30 16.34 8.37
N ILE A 270 -5.65 16.38 9.66
CA ILE A 270 -5.19 15.42 10.66
C ILE A 270 -6.26 14.36 10.82
N HIS A 271 -6.03 13.16 10.30
CA HIS A 271 -6.85 12.01 10.68
C HIS A 271 -6.37 11.49 12.03
N ALA A 272 -7.10 11.84 13.08
CA ALA A 272 -6.87 11.37 14.44
C ALA A 272 -7.45 9.97 14.64
N TYR A 273 -6.78 9.16 15.47
CA TYR A 273 -7.22 7.83 15.84
C TYR A 273 -6.80 7.52 17.27
N ASP A 274 -7.75 7.10 18.10
CA ASP A 274 -7.51 6.68 19.47
C ASP A 274 -8.48 5.55 19.86
N ALA A 275 -7.92 4.35 20.06
CA ALA A 275 -8.70 3.18 20.45
C ALA A 275 -8.95 3.11 21.99
N ASN A 276 -8.49 4.10 22.76
CA ASN A 276 -8.85 4.24 24.19
C ASN A 276 -10.18 5.01 24.39
N GLY A 277 -10.80 5.47 23.30
CA GLY A 277 -12.10 6.13 23.31
C GLY A 277 -12.03 7.66 23.35
N GLU A 278 -13.21 8.31 23.35
CA GLU A 278 -13.35 9.75 23.10
C GLU A 278 -12.64 10.63 24.15
N ALA A 279 -12.77 10.31 25.42
CA ALA A 279 -12.18 11.15 26.47
C ALA A 279 -10.64 11.23 26.34
N HIS A 280 -10.01 10.08 26.15
CA HIS A 280 -8.56 9.98 25.93
C HIS A 280 -8.14 10.61 24.59
N GLY A 281 -8.92 10.40 23.51
CA GLY A 281 -8.66 10.97 22.21
C GLY A 281 -8.69 12.50 22.22
N ARG A 282 -9.69 13.10 22.84
CA ARG A 282 -9.78 14.56 23.01
C ARG A 282 -8.64 15.14 23.84
N GLU A 283 -8.18 14.44 24.86
CA GLU A 283 -6.99 14.83 25.62
C GLU A 283 -5.72 14.73 24.75
N SER A 284 -5.52 13.61 24.06
CA SER A 284 -4.35 13.35 23.21
C SER A 284 -4.22 14.36 22.07
N PHE A 285 -5.33 14.73 21.44
CA PHE A 285 -5.39 15.63 20.29
C PHE A 285 -5.85 17.06 20.64
N GLY A 286 -5.97 17.42 21.91
CA GLY A 286 -6.34 18.77 22.35
C GLY A 286 -5.48 19.86 21.69
N TRP A 287 -4.20 19.58 21.50
CA TRP A 287 -3.29 20.49 20.79
C TRP A 287 -3.72 20.82 19.36
N ALA A 288 -4.39 19.91 18.66
CA ALA A 288 -4.88 20.13 17.30
C ALA A 288 -6.30 20.72 17.29
N LEU A 289 -7.14 20.28 18.22
CA LEU A 289 -8.53 20.74 18.37
C LEU A 289 -8.61 22.22 18.78
N ASP A 290 -7.64 22.68 19.57
CA ASP A 290 -7.59 24.05 20.12
C ASP A 290 -6.94 25.07 19.15
N ILE A 291 -6.43 24.64 17.98
CA ILE A 291 -5.86 25.56 17.00
C ILE A 291 -6.95 26.48 16.45
N PRO A 292 -6.76 27.81 16.45
CA PRO A 292 -7.74 28.74 15.94
C PRO A 292 -8.19 28.46 14.50
N GLY A 293 -9.50 28.28 14.29
CA GLY A 293 -10.08 27.96 12.98
C GLY A 293 -10.07 26.47 12.64
N SER A 294 -9.65 25.59 13.54
CA SER A 294 -9.82 24.15 13.36
C SER A 294 -11.28 23.73 13.33
N ILE A 295 -11.59 22.73 12.49
CA ILE A 295 -12.90 22.11 12.37
C ILE A 295 -12.80 20.67 12.83
N ASP A 296 -13.47 20.35 13.93
CA ASP A 296 -13.54 18.99 14.49
C ASP A 296 -14.64 18.18 13.78
N GLN A 297 -14.24 17.10 13.09
CA GLN A 297 -15.13 16.13 12.48
C GLN A 297 -14.92 14.73 13.07
N THR A 298 -14.28 14.65 14.23
CA THR A 298 -14.05 13.39 14.94
C THR A 298 -15.34 12.87 15.59
N LYS A 299 -15.41 11.56 15.76
CA LYS A 299 -16.55 10.88 16.40
C LYS A 299 -16.14 9.52 16.94
N VAL A 300 -16.95 8.98 17.83
CA VAL A 300 -16.87 7.55 18.18
C VAL A 300 -17.43 6.73 17.03
N THR A 301 -16.69 5.71 16.61
CA THR A 301 -17.02 4.88 15.46
C THR A 301 -16.40 3.48 15.61
N THR A 302 -16.74 2.55 14.71
CA THR A 302 -16.10 1.23 14.63
C THR A 302 -14.86 1.26 13.75
N PHE A 303 -14.09 0.17 13.72
CA PHE A 303 -12.93 0.07 12.82
C PHE A 303 -13.32 0.17 11.34
N VAL A 304 -14.49 -0.34 10.95
CA VAL A 304 -15.08 -0.13 9.62
C VAL A 304 -15.29 1.35 9.35
N GLY A 305 -15.92 2.07 10.28
CA GLY A 305 -16.14 3.51 10.13
C GLY A 305 -14.85 4.33 10.03
N VAL A 306 -13.77 3.93 10.74
CA VAL A 306 -12.43 4.51 10.54
C VAL A 306 -11.93 4.29 9.11
N SER A 307 -12.06 3.06 8.61
CA SER A 307 -11.64 2.69 7.24
C SER A 307 -12.40 3.52 6.18
N GLU A 308 -13.70 3.70 6.35
CA GLU A 308 -14.58 4.44 5.43
C GLU A 308 -14.24 5.92 5.28
N LEU A 309 -13.50 6.52 6.22
CA LEU A 309 -12.97 7.89 6.06
C LEU A 309 -12.13 8.07 4.80
N GLN A 310 -11.63 6.97 4.21
CA GLN A 310 -10.80 6.98 3.01
C GLN A 310 -11.45 6.29 1.80
N ASP A 311 -12.75 6.04 1.81
CA ASP A 311 -13.45 5.38 0.69
C ASP A 311 -13.31 6.16 -0.62
N LYS A 312 -13.33 7.49 -0.57
CA LYS A 312 -13.21 8.33 -1.76
C LYS A 312 -11.81 8.29 -2.39
N VAL A 313 -10.77 7.81 -1.69
CA VAL A 313 -9.39 7.75 -2.22
C VAL A 313 -9.34 6.96 -3.53
N GLN A 314 -10.13 5.89 -3.66
CA GLN A 314 -10.17 5.09 -4.88
C GLN A 314 -10.57 5.89 -6.14
N THR A 315 -11.26 7.03 -6.00
CA THR A 315 -11.67 7.88 -7.14
C THR A 315 -10.47 8.53 -7.84
N ALA A 316 -9.33 8.63 -7.17
CA ALA A 316 -8.08 9.13 -7.75
C ALA A 316 -7.32 8.07 -8.57
N LYS A 317 -7.73 6.80 -8.51
CA LYS A 317 -7.06 5.70 -9.21
C LYS A 317 -7.08 5.91 -10.72
N GLY A 318 -5.91 5.86 -11.36
CA GLY A 318 -5.74 6.03 -12.80
C GLY A 318 -5.91 7.45 -13.32
N THR A 319 -6.15 8.44 -12.45
CA THR A 319 -6.41 9.84 -12.88
C THR A 319 -5.14 10.65 -13.07
N MET A 320 -3.99 10.16 -12.57
CA MET A 320 -2.72 10.87 -12.65
C MET A 320 -1.54 9.91 -12.84
N LYS A 321 -0.45 10.42 -13.38
CA LYS A 321 0.86 9.77 -13.32
C LYS A 321 1.46 10.09 -11.96
N GLN A 322 1.96 9.07 -11.27
CA GLN A 322 2.41 9.24 -9.89
C GLN A 322 3.56 8.29 -9.55
N THR A 323 4.41 8.72 -8.64
CA THR A 323 5.42 7.88 -8.00
C THR A 323 5.29 7.98 -6.49
N PHE A 324 5.82 7.01 -5.75
CA PHE A 324 5.79 7.02 -4.29
C PHE A 324 7.20 6.95 -3.73
N VAL A 325 7.51 7.90 -2.84
CA VAL A 325 8.77 8.00 -2.10
C VAL A 325 8.44 7.91 -0.59
N PRO A 326 8.33 6.70 -0.04
CA PRO A 326 7.91 6.48 1.35
C PRO A 326 9.13 6.43 2.27
N LEU A 327 9.56 7.56 2.77
CA LEU A 327 10.69 7.71 3.70
C LEU A 327 10.36 7.12 5.06
N VAL A 328 11.22 6.23 5.56
CA VAL A 328 11.13 5.68 6.92
C VAL A 328 11.91 6.60 7.87
N LEU A 329 11.27 7.07 8.93
CA LEU A 329 11.84 8.01 9.89
C LEU A 329 11.86 7.41 11.30
N GLN A 330 12.96 7.65 12.03
CA GLN A 330 13.08 7.31 13.45
C GLN A 330 12.40 8.36 14.31
N ASP A 331 12.60 9.63 13.96
CA ASP A 331 12.07 10.79 14.65
C ASP A 331 11.43 11.75 13.64
N LEU A 332 10.53 12.59 14.12
CA LEU A 332 9.85 13.58 13.31
C LEU A 332 10.00 14.98 13.98
N PRO A 333 11.20 15.57 13.95
CA PRO A 333 11.43 16.90 14.49
C PRO A 333 10.74 17.96 13.65
N LYS A 334 10.45 19.12 14.24
CA LYS A 334 9.79 20.27 13.60
C LYS A 334 10.40 20.62 12.24
N GLU A 335 11.72 20.60 12.13
CA GLU A 335 12.44 20.94 10.89
C GLU A 335 12.07 20.03 9.72
N ILE A 336 11.93 18.72 9.93
CA ILE A 336 11.51 17.78 8.88
C ILE A 336 10.08 18.08 8.43
N ILE A 337 9.18 18.40 9.36
CA ILE A 337 7.79 18.75 9.06
C ILE A 337 7.76 20.01 8.18
N ILE A 338 8.45 21.06 8.62
CA ILE A 338 8.50 22.35 7.91
C ILE A 338 9.17 22.20 6.53
N ASN A 339 10.32 21.51 6.46
CA ASN A 339 11.03 21.30 5.18
C ASN A 339 10.18 20.53 4.17
N ALA A 340 9.48 19.49 4.60
CA ALA A 340 8.61 18.70 3.73
C ALA A 340 7.42 19.51 3.19
N ILE A 341 6.77 20.30 4.06
CA ILE A 341 5.64 21.11 3.65
C ILE A 341 6.10 22.27 2.76
N LYS A 342 7.23 22.90 3.09
CA LYS A 342 7.84 23.94 2.24
C LYS A 342 8.20 23.40 0.85
N TRP A 343 8.82 22.20 0.78
CA TRP A 343 9.08 21.57 -0.50
C TRP A 343 7.78 21.38 -1.32
N PHE A 344 6.69 20.98 -0.67
CA PHE A 344 5.39 20.82 -1.33
C PHE A 344 4.82 22.16 -1.81
N GLU A 345 4.95 23.24 -1.03
CA GLU A 345 4.49 24.58 -1.39
C GLU A 345 5.29 25.17 -2.53
N ASP A 346 6.60 24.95 -2.57
CA ASP A 346 7.48 25.39 -3.65
C ASP A 346 7.14 24.77 -5.02
N LEU A 347 6.44 23.60 -5.06
CA LEU A 347 6.00 22.97 -6.31
C LEU A 347 5.09 23.85 -7.15
N GLU A 348 4.27 24.71 -6.54
CA GLU A 348 3.37 25.62 -7.26
C GLU A 348 4.14 26.62 -8.12
N GLY A 349 5.28 27.11 -7.61
CA GLY A 349 6.19 28.00 -8.35
C GLY A 349 6.97 27.27 -9.45
N ILE A 350 7.08 25.94 -9.39
CA ILE A 350 7.74 25.13 -10.41
C ILE A 350 6.73 24.76 -11.52
N ASP A 351 5.59 24.16 -11.15
CA ASP A 351 4.51 23.78 -12.06
C ASP A 351 3.23 23.49 -11.26
N GLU A 352 2.20 24.33 -11.44
CA GLU A 352 0.93 24.25 -10.75
C GLU A 352 0.25 22.87 -10.94
N SER A 353 0.33 22.29 -12.14
CA SER A 353 -0.30 20.98 -12.40
C SER A 353 0.42 19.80 -11.71
N ILE A 354 1.71 19.95 -11.41
CA ILE A 354 2.44 19.01 -10.57
C ILE A 354 2.00 19.16 -9.11
N ALA A 355 1.90 20.40 -8.62
CA ALA A 355 1.40 20.65 -7.27
C ALA A 355 -0.02 20.07 -7.07
N ASP A 356 -0.91 20.22 -8.03
CA ASP A 356 -2.26 19.68 -8.02
C ASP A 356 -2.35 18.15 -8.02
N CYS A 357 -1.33 17.47 -8.51
CA CYS A 357 -1.22 16.02 -8.58
C CYS A 357 -0.30 15.42 -7.52
N THR A 358 0.27 16.23 -6.63
CA THR A 358 1.20 15.81 -5.59
C THR A 358 0.52 15.81 -4.23
N TYR A 359 0.84 14.82 -3.41
CA TYR A 359 0.46 14.78 -2.00
C TYR A 359 1.65 14.41 -1.10
N LEU A 360 1.51 14.79 0.15
CA LEU A 360 2.45 14.50 1.22
C LEU A 360 1.64 14.00 2.41
N ILE A 361 2.08 12.90 3.01
CA ILE A 361 1.42 12.31 4.17
C ILE A 361 2.46 11.96 5.22
N PHE A 362 2.30 12.54 6.41
CA PHE A 362 3.02 12.06 7.58
C PHE A 362 2.18 10.96 8.23
N GLU A 363 2.68 9.75 8.19
CA GLU A 363 2.07 8.57 8.80
C GLU A 363 2.78 8.35 10.16
N VAL A 364 2.17 8.88 11.20
CA VAL A 364 2.80 9.05 12.51
C VAL A 364 2.63 7.81 13.37
N LEU A 365 3.72 7.30 13.94
CA LEU A 365 3.77 6.12 14.82
C LEU A 365 3.29 4.80 14.17
N CYS A 366 3.36 4.69 12.84
CA CYS A 366 2.78 3.55 12.11
C CYS A 366 3.81 2.48 11.71
N CYS A 367 5.07 2.59 12.13
CA CYS A 367 6.16 1.74 11.65
C CYS A 367 7.03 1.15 12.78
N ARG A 368 6.49 1.05 14.00
CA ARG A 368 7.22 0.47 15.15
C ARG A 368 7.51 -1.02 14.93
N ASP A 369 8.58 -1.51 15.53
CA ASP A 369 8.92 -2.94 15.60
C ASP A 369 8.83 -3.40 17.06
N PRO A 370 7.64 -3.72 17.56
CA PRO A 370 7.45 -4.09 18.96
C PRO A 370 8.10 -5.44 19.32
N ALA A 371 8.34 -6.30 18.35
CA ALA A 371 8.81 -7.67 18.54
C ALA A 371 10.30 -7.89 18.15
N GLY A 372 11.01 -6.86 17.68
CA GLY A 372 12.40 -6.99 17.23
C GLY A 372 12.56 -7.95 16.04
N SER A 373 11.61 -7.97 15.11
CA SER A 373 11.46 -9.01 14.07
C SER A 373 12.33 -8.81 12.83
N ASN A 374 13.22 -7.81 12.81
CA ASN A 374 14.00 -7.38 11.63
C ASN A 374 14.80 -8.47 10.91
N THR A 375 15.18 -9.55 11.61
CA THR A 375 15.95 -10.65 11.00
C THR A 375 15.11 -11.71 10.30
N THR A 376 13.79 -11.71 10.54
CA THR A 376 12.87 -12.76 10.08
C THR A 376 11.95 -12.31 8.95
N VAL A 377 12.16 -11.10 8.43
CA VAL A 377 11.39 -10.49 7.34
C VAL A 377 12.31 -10.03 6.22
N ALA A 378 11.78 -9.97 5.00
CA ALA A 378 12.55 -9.48 3.86
C ALA A 378 12.79 -7.97 3.93
N TRP A 379 11.85 -7.22 4.46
CA TRP A 379 12.02 -5.79 4.67
C TRP A 379 12.68 -5.48 6.03
N PRO A 380 13.98 -5.15 6.04
CA PRO A 380 14.70 -4.85 7.28
C PRO A 380 14.41 -3.41 7.70
N ARG A 381 13.34 -3.17 8.46
CA ARG A 381 13.09 -1.83 8.98
C ARG A 381 14.33 -1.27 9.69
N PRO A 382 14.66 0.01 9.49
CA PRO A 382 15.73 0.64 10.27
C PRO A 382 15.45 0.53 11.77
N PRO A 383 16.45 0.24 12.60
CA PRO A 383 16.30 0.26 14.06
C PRO A 383 15.72 1.59 14.53
N GLY A 384 14.72 1.55 15.39
CA GLY A 384 14.06 2.75 15.91
C GLY A 384 13.08 3.42 14.95
N ALA A 385 12.78 2.82 13.79
CA ALA A 385 11.76 3.32 12.86
C ALA A 385 10.40 3.47 13.57
N LYS A 386 9.76 4.64 13.40
CA LYS A 386 8.46 4.96 14.01
C LYS A 386 7.47 5.54 13.02
N HIS A 387 7.93 6.28 12.02
CA HIS A 387 7.09 7.08 11.15
C HIS A 387 7.40 6.81 9.67
N ILE A 388 6.42 7.08 8.82
CA ILE A 388 6.60 7.14 7.37
C ILE A 388 6.24 8.56 6.90
N LEU A 389 7.11 9.15 6.10
CA LEU A 389 6.79 10.32 5.31
C LEU A 389 6.59 9.87 3.87
N LEU A 390 5.34 9.73 3.45
CA LEU A 390 4.99 9.35 2.11
C LEU A 390 4.85 10.60 1.23
N LEU A 391 5.71 10.71 0.24
CA LEU A 391 5.63 11.74 -0.79
C LEU A 391 5.17 11.09 -2.09
N GLY A 392 4.12 11.66 -2.67
CA GLY A 392 3.54 11.18 -3.92
C GLY A 392 3.61 12.25 -5.01
N PRO A 393 4.80 12.62 -5.53
CA PRO A 393 4.89 13.53 -6.65
C PRO A 393 4.22 12.94 -7.89
N GLY A 394 3.44 13.77 -8.58
CA GLY A 394 2.64 13.37 -9.72
C GLY A 394 2.42 14.47 -10.73
N CYS A 395 1.82 14.09 -11.86
CA CYS A 395 1.36 15.03 -12.89
C CYS A 395 0.10 14.49 -13.58
N PRO A 396 -0.62 15.31 -14.36
CA PRO A 396 -1.81 14.86 -15.10
C PRO A 396 -1.55 13.60 -15.94
N ALA A 397 -2.55 12.75 -16.10
CA ALA A 397 -2.45 11.49 -16.83
C ALA A 397 -2.02 11.68 -18.31
N ASP A 398 -2.38 12.79 -18.91
CA ASP A 398 -2.06 13.18 -20.28
C ASP A 398 -0.73 14.00 -20.42
N ALA A 399 -0.04 14.22 -19.31
CA ALA A 399 1.24 14.95 -19.33
C ALA A 399 2.29 14.26 -20.22
N GLY A 400 3.05 15.07 -20.93
CA GLY A 400 4.12 14.61 -21.82
C GLY A 400 5.39 14.16 -21.08
N PRO A 401 6.35 13.55 -21.82
CA PRO A 401 7.57 12.96 -21.23
C PRO A 401 8.46 13.95 -20.45
N GLU A 402 8.44 15.22 -20.82
CA GLU A 402 9.22 16.25 -20.12
C GLU A 402 8.72 16.48 -18.70
N LYS A 403 7.39 16.54 -18.54
CA LYS A 403 6.77 16.69 -17.21
C LYS A 403 6.96 15.43 -16.36
N GLU A 404 6.89 14.24 -16.96
CA GLU A 404 7.22 12.99 -16.26
C GLU A 404 8.68 12.96 -15.78
N ARG A 405 9.61 13.48 -16.60
CA ARG A 405 11.02 13.60 -16.20
C ARG A 405 11.16 14.55 -15.01
N LEU A 406 10.51 15.72 -15.05
CA LEU A 406 10.52 16.67 -13.94
C LEU A 406 9.96 16.05 -12.64
N VAL A 407 8.84 15.33 -12.69
CA VAL A 407 8.29 14.62 -11.55
C VAL A 407 9.29 13.61 -10.97
N ARG A 408 10.02 12.89 -11.83
CA ARG A 408 11.08 11.96 -11.42
C ARG A 408 12.24 12.69 -10.74
N GLU A 409 12.70 13.81 -11.29
CA GLU A 409 13.77 14.62 -10.71
C GLU A 409 13.36 15.14 -9.33
N LEU A 410 12.14 15.66 -9.19
CA LEU A 410 11.56 16.07 -7.91
C LEU A 410 11.50 14.90 -6.89
N ALA A 411 11.09 13.72 -7.33
CA ALA A 411 11.05 12.53 -6.48
C ALA A 411 12.44 12.10 -5.99
N MET A 412 13.46 12.24 -6.84
CA MET A 412 14.84 11.86 -6.51
C MET A 412 15.52 12.88 -5.58
N GLU A 413 15.19 14.16 -5.68
CA GLU A 413 15.80 15.19 -4.85
C GLU A 413 15.13 15.36 -3.47
N VAL A 414 13.84 15.00 -3.33
CA VAL A 414 13.05 15.29 -2.14
C VAL A 414 13.65 14.74 -0.83
N PRO A 415 14.24 13.52 -0.77
CA PRO A 415 14.87 13.06 0.46
C PRO A 415 15.95 14.00 0.98
N SER A 416 16.81 14.50 0.08
CA SER A 416 17.88 15.42 0.46
C SER A 416 17.38 16.82 0.84
N LYS A 417 16.27 17.27 0.24
CA LYS A 417 15.63 18.55 0.58
C LYS A 417 14.98 18.52 1.95
N VAL A 418 14.38 17.39 2.30
CA VAL A 418 13.61 17.23 3.53
C VAL A 418 14.50 16.82 4.70
N LEU A 419 15.39 15.84 4.50
CA LEU A 419 16.20 15.24 5.55
C LEU A 419 17.62 15.81 5.63
N GLY A 420 18.05 16.57 4.63
CA GLY A 420 19.44 17.03 4.48
C GLY A 420 20.29 16.09 3.61
N LYS A 421 21.39 16.61 3.07
CA LYS A 421 22.20 15.92 2.05
C LYS A 421 22.91 14.67 2.55
N ASP A 422 23.24 14.60 3.83
CA ASP A 422 24.00 13.52 4.45
C ASP A 422 23.12 12.51 5.18
N ALA A 423 21.79 12.65 5.08
CA ALA A 423 20.84 11.75 5.74
C ALA A 423 20.88 10.35 5.14
N GLN A 424 20.89 9.34 6.00
CA GLN A 424 20.66 7.95 5.56
C GLN A 424 19.17 7.77 5.25
N VAL A 425 18.89 7.31 4.02
CA VAL A 425 17.54 7.15 3.51
C VAL A 425 17.17 5.66 3.48
N SER A 426 15.98 5.32 3.96
CA SER A 426 15.36 4.01 3.82
C SER A 426 13.90 4.18 3.43
N TYR A 427 13.37 3.24 2.65
CA TYR A 427 12.00 3.28 2.14
C TYR A 427 11.17 2.09 2.61
N LEU A 428 9.87 2.31 2.79
CA LEU A 428 8.88 1.24 2.88
C LEU A 428 8.71 0.60 1.48
N PRO A 429 8.64 -0.74 1.35
CA PRO A 429 8.53 -1.41 0.04
C PRO A 429 7.25 -1.15 -0.77
N ASN A 430 6.35 -0.28 -0.31
CA ASN A 430 5.19 0.17 -1.07
C ASN A 430 5.51 1.30 -2.07
N GLY A 431 6.75 1.80 -2.08
CA GLY A 431 7.23 2.74 -3.09
C GLY A 431 7.27 2.09 -4.46
N TYR A 432 7.09 2.88 -5.50
CA TYR A 432 7.31 2.44 -6.87
C TYR A 432 7.89 3.54 -7.75
N GLY A 433 8.88 3.12 -8.51
CA GLY A 433 9.63 3.92 -9.46
C GLY A 433 10.78 3.04 -9.93
N GLU A 434 10.84 2.76 -11.23
CA GLU A 434 11.86 1.88 -11.82
C GLU A 434 13.30 2.40 -11.64
N TYR A 435 13.41 3.68 -11.28
CA TYR A 435 14.66 4.38 -11.04
C TYR A 435 15.12 4.37 -9.58
N LEU A 436 14.32 3.79 -8.66
CA LEU A 436 14.68 3.72 -7.25
C LEU A 436 15.61 2.53 -7.00
N ASP A 437 16.72 2.77 -6.29
CA ASP A 437 17.68 1.72 -5.93
C ASP A 437 17.01 0.72 -4.96
N PRO A 438 16.96 -0.59 -5.27
CA PRO A 438 16.46 -1.62 -4.38
C PRO A 438 17.10 -1.62 -2.98
N LYS A 439 18.34 -1.14 -2.85
CA LYS A 439 19.01 -1.01 -1.56
C LYS A 439 18.35 -0.04 -0.60
N LEU A 440 17.63 0.96 -1.12
CA LEU A 440 16.87 1.90 -0.27
C LEU A 440 15.70 1.20 0.44
N PHE A 441 15.21 0.09 -0.11
CA PHE A 441 14.12 -0.69 0.47
C PHE A 441 14.64 -1.86 1.32
N TRP A 442 15.59 -2.62 0.81
CA TRP A 442 15.98 -3.90 1.42
C TRP A 442 17.42 -3.96 1.94
N GLY A 443 18.20 -2.90 1.80
CA GLY A 443 19.56 -2.82 2.33
C GLY A 443 20.42 -4.03 1.98
N SER A 444 20.96 -4.70 2.99
CA SER A 444 21.76 -5.91 2.84
C SER A 444 20.98 -7.15 2.37
N HIS A 445 19.64 -7.13 2.43
CA HIS A 445 18.79 -8.25 2.02
C HIS A 445 18.61 -8.36 0.48
N VAL A 446 19.03 -7.35 -0.30
CA VAL A 446 18.90 -7.36 -1.77
C VAL A 446 19.52 -8.61 -2.39
N ALA A 447 20.74 -8.96 -2.01
CA ALA A 447 21.42 -10.15 -2.58
C ALA A 447 20.65 -11.46 -2.31
N LYS A 448 20.08 -11.61 -1.11
CA LYS A 448 19.24 -12.77 -0.77
C LYS A 448 17.94 -12.78 -1.58
N LEU A 449 17.28 -11.63 -1.72
CA LEU A 449 16.07 -11.51 -2.54
C LEU A 449 16.34 -11.84 -4.01
N GLN A 450 17.46 -11.38 -4.57
CA GLN A 450 17.88 -11.73 -5.93
C GLN A 450 18.13 -13.24 -6.11
N ALA A 451 18.79 -13.88 -5.13
CA ALA A 451 18.98 -15.34 -5.16
C ALA A 451 17.63 -16.09 -5.09
N LEU A 452 16.70 -15.63 -4.27
CA LEU A 452 15.36 -16.21 -4.17
C LEU A 452 14.52 -15.96 -5.44
N ARG A 453 14.69 -14.80 -6.10
CA ARG A 453 14.07 -14.57 -7.41
C ARG A 453 14.53 -15.62 -8.41
N LYS A 454 15.82 -15.89 -8.52
CA LYS A 454 16.34 -16.95 -9.41
C LYS A 454 15.79 -18.33 -9.08
N LYS A 455 15.54 -18.63 -7.80
CA LYS A 455 14.97 -19.91 -7.36
C LYS A 455 13.48 -20.03 -7.69
N TYR A 456 12.67 -18.99 -7.41
CA TYR A 456 11.21 -19.02 -7.48
C TYR A 456 10.65 -18.43 -8.77
N ASP A 457 11.48 -17.78 -9.57
CA ASP A 457 11.15 -17.24 -10.88
C ASP A 457 12.36 -17.34 -11.84
N PRO A 458 12.80 -18.58 -12.17
CA PRO A 458 14.04 -18.81 -12.91
C PRO A 458 14.09 -18.20 -14.32
N LYS A 459 12.94 -17.78 -14.88
CA LYS A 459 12.85 -17.09 -16.18
C LYS A 459 12.56 -15.60 -16.06
N ASP A 460 12.57 -15.05 -14.84
CA ASP A 460 12.27 -13.62 -14.53
C ASP A 460 10.96 -13.13 -15.18
N ARG A 461 9.88 -13.89 -14.99
CA ARG A 461 8.58 -13.62 -15.63
C ARG A 461 7.54 -12.98 -14.73
N PHE A 462 7.62 -13.21 -13.41
CA PHE A 462 6.76 -12.53 -12.47
C PHE A 462 7.17 -11.07 -12.30
N LYS A 463 6.20 -10.18 -12.22
CA LYS A 463 6.45 -8.75 -11.98
C LYS A 463 6.30 -8.45 -10.48
N GLY A 464 7.32 -7.86 -9.89
CA GLY A 464 7.30 -7.31 -8.53
C GLY A 464 6.97 -5.81 -8.55
N SER A 465 6.77 -5.22 -7.36
CA SER A 465 6.56 -3.78 -7.20
C SER A 465 7.80 -2.96 -7.57
N ILE A 466 8.97 -3.52 -7.32
CA ILE A 466 10.29 -2.96 -7.65
C ILE A 466 11.09 -4.03 -8.38
N LYS A 467 11.80 -3.64 -9.41
CA LYS A 467 12.62 -4.56 -10.19
C LYS A 467 13.87 -4.94 -9.38
N LEU A 468 13.96 -6.21 -8.99
CA LEU A 468 15.19 -6.81 -8.49
C LEU A 468 15.96 -7.33 -9.70
N GLU A 469 17.00 -6.63 -10.12
CA GLU A 469 17.86 -7.12 -11.20
C GLU A 469 18.51 -8.45 -10.77
N SER A 470 18.38 -9.45 -11.63
CA SER A 470 18.89 -10.82 -11.40
C SER A 470 20.40 -10.92 -11.70
#